data_b9fa1f1aa5cd039c5fdb6d9d2577f3a7
#
_entry.id   b9fa1f1aa5cd039c5fdb6d9d2577f3a7
#
_cell.length_a   1.000
_cell.length_b   1.000
_cell.length_c   1.000
_cell.angle_alpha   90.00
_cell.angle_beta   90.00
_cell.angle_gamma   90.00
#
_symmetry.space_group_name_H-M   'P 1'
#
loop_
_entity.id
_entity.type
_entity.pdbx_description
1 polymer ?
#
loop_
_entity_poly.entity_id
_entity_poly.type
_entity_poly.pdbx_seq_one_letter_code
_entity_poly.pdbx_strand_id
1 'polypeptide(L)'
;MFVTLEPFILASASPRRRDLLAALGLVFEVVVSGVTETQLAGSPADKVSRWAQAKAEAVARRHPERWVLAADTIVVLGETIFGKPRHPDEARATLHQLGGRTHQVISAVCLAHRGRGHLRVKTVRTEVRFKQLAAAEIDAYVATGEPLDKAGSYGIQGQGAVLVESIHGSYTNVVGLPLAETVGWLAHQGLIAPGSPGSNG
;
A
#
# COMPACT_ATOMS: atom_id res chain seq x y z
N MET A 1 -8.71 19.29 3.66
CA MET A 1 -8.88 18.59 4.97
C MET A 1 -7.63 18.74 5.84
N PHE A 2 -6.43 18.52 5.29
CA PHE A 2 -5.16 18.76 5.99
C PHE A 2 -4.35 19.84 5.28
N VAL A 3 -3.48 20.52 6.04
CA VAL A 3 -2.47 21.46 5.53
C VAL A 3 -1.11 20.84 5.77
N THR A 4 -0.24 20.86 4.75
CA THR A 4 1.14 20.41 4.87
C THR A 4 1.98 21.56 5.43
N LEU A 5 2.58 21.34 6.60
CA LEU A 5 3.46 22.29 7.28
C LEU A 5 4.91 22.11 6.85
N GLU A 6 5.34 20.86 6.65
CA GLU A 6 6.66 20.49 6.14
C GLU A 6 6.49 19.45 5.03
N PRO A 7 6.87 19.73 3.76
CA PRO A 7 6.78 18.76 2.67
C PRO A 7 7.69 17.56 2.90
N PHE A 8 7.17 16.39 2.62
CA PHE A 8 7.87 15.10 2.77
C PHE A 8 8.02 14.37 1.43
N ILE A 9 8.78 13.29 1.42
CA ILE A 9 8.98 12.44 0.25
C ILE A 9 8.14 11.18 0.39
N LEU A 10 7.38 10.81 -0.66
CA LEU A 10 6.76 9.50 -0.81
C LEU A 10 7.70 8.59 -1.61
N ALA A 11 8.31 7.62 -0.94
CA ALA A 11 9.22 6.65 -1.55
C ALA A 11 8.44 5.49 -2.20
N SER A 12 7.66 5.77 -3.23
CA SER A 12 6.80 4.78 -3.88
C SER A 12 6.51 5.10 -5.34
N ALA A 13 6.54 4.07 -6.21
CA ALA A 13 6.07 4.17 -7.58
C ALA A 13 4.55 3.92 -7.73
N SER A 14 3.84 3.58 -6.64
CA SER A 14 2.41 3.25 -6.68
C SER A 14 1.55 4.49 -6.89
N PRO A 15 0.80 4.60 -8.00
CA PRO A 15 -0.12 5.70 -8.21
C PRO A 15 -1.22 5.74 -7.15
N ARG A 16 -1.70 4.59 -6.68
CA ARG A 16 -2.74 4.50 -5.65
C ARG A 16 -2.33 5.15 -4.32
N ARG A 17 -1.07 4.97 -3.89
CA ARG A 17 -0.54 5.61 -2.67
C ARG A 17 -0.44 7.12 -2.82
N ARG A 18 0.01 7.58 -4.00
CA ARG A 18 0.05 9.00 -4.35
C ARG A 18 -1.36 9.59 -4.30
N ASP A 19 -2.32 8.93 -4.93
CA ASP A 19 -3.70 9.43 -5.05
C ASP A 19 -4.40 9.48 -3.68
N LEU A 20 -4.15 8.50 -2.79
CA LEU A 20 -4.65 8.52 -1.42
C LEU A 20 -4.13 9.72 -0.62
N LEU A 21 -2.87 10.08 -0.74
CA LEU A 21 -2.29 11.23 -0.05
C LEU A 21 -2.75 12.56 -0.70
N ALA A 22 -2.81 12.61 -2.02
CA ALA A 22 -3.26 13.78 -2.77
C ALA A 22 -4.73 14.12 -2.47
N ALA A 23 -5.60 13.10 -2.33
CA ALA A 23 -7.00 13.28 -1.94
C ALA A 23 -7.19 13.94 -0.56
N LEU A 24 -6.18 13.89 0.31
CA LEU A 24 -6.17 14.58 1.59
C LEU A 24 -5.69 16.03 1.50
N GLY A 25 -5.24 16.49 0.31
CA GLY A 25 -4.66 17.82 0.09
C GLY A 25 -3.20 17.93 0.51
N LEU A 26 -2.49 16.80 0.68
CA LEU A 26 -1.10 16.81 1.15
C LEU A 26 -0.12 17.16 0.03
N VAL A 27 0.89 17.94 0.37
CA VAL A 27 2.00 18.30 -0.53
C VAL A 27 3.21 17.41 -0.22
N PHE A 28 3.68 16.66 -1.22
CA PHE A 28 4.81 15.74 -1.12
C PHE A 28 5.50 15.58 -2.47
N GLU A 29 6.74 15.16 -2.43
CA GLU A 29 7.53 14.76 -3.60
C GLU A 29 7.52 13.25 -3.77
N VAL A 30 7.50 12.75 -5.00
CA VAL A 30 7.60 11.31 -5.27
C VAL A 30 9.01 10.97 -5.71
N VAL A 31 9.67 10.09 -4.95
CA VAL A 31 11.02 9.58 -5.27
C VAL A 31 11.01 8.06 -5.20
N VAL A 32 11.16 7.39 -6.34
CA VAL A 32 11.18 5.93 -6.38
C VAL A 32 12.44 5.39 -5.68
N SER A 33 12.26 4.39 -4.80
CA SER A 33 13.34 3.84 -3.99
C SER A 33 14.39 3.05 -4.79
N GLY A 34 13.97 2.38 -5.88
CA GLY A 34 14.79 1.46 -6.65
C GLY A 34 15.12 0.14 -5.93
N VAL A 35 14.52 -0.10 -4.76
CA VAL A 35 14.73 -1.33 -3.99
C VAL A 35 13.98 -2.48 -4.64
N THR A 36 14.69 -3.58 -4.91
CA THR A 36 14.12 -4.85 -5.36
C THR A 36 13.68 -5.67 -4.15
N GLU A 37 12.48 -6.21 -4.19
CA GLU A 37 11.94 -7.09 -3.16
C GLU A 37 12.58 -8.48 -3.28
N THR A 38 13.58 -8.74 -2.45
CA THR A 38 14.26 -10.03 -2.40
C THR A 38 13.54 -11.00 -1.48
N GLN A 39 13.80 -12.29 -1.64
CA GLN A 39 13.29 -13.28 -0.70
C GLN A 39 13.89 -13.05 0.70
N LEU A 40 13.02 -12.91 1.70
CA LEU A 40 13.40 -12.76 3.10
C LEU A 40 12.85 -13.93 3.91
N ALA A 41 13.59 -14.33 4.94
CA ALA A 41 13.09 -15.24 5.95
C ALA A 41 12.14 -14.49 6.91
N GLY A 42 11.22 -15.23 7.56
CA GLY A 42 10.27 -14.69 8.53
C GLY A 42 8.82 -14.72 8.05
N SER A 43 7.94 -14.26 8.92
CA SER A 43 6.50 -14.18 8.63
C SER A 43 6.19 -13.19 7.50
N PRO A 44 5.02 -13.30 6.85
CA PRO A 44 4.59 -12.30 5.87
C PRO A 44 4.63 -10.86 6.40
N ALA A 45 4.28 -10.64 7.66
CA ALA A 45 4.33 -9.33 8.31
C ALA A 45 5.77 -8.81 8.46
N ASP A 46 6.73 -9.68 8.80
CA ASP A 46 8.15 -9.31 8.89
C ASP A 46 8.70 -8.92 7.52
N LYS A 47 8.35 -9.68 6.48
CA LYS A 47 8.82 -9.43 5.11
C LYS A 47 8.35 -8.06 4.61
N VAL A 48 7.04 -7.78 4.69
CA VAL A 48 6.47 -6.51 4.21
C VAL A 48 7.00 -5.33 5.02
N SER A 49 7.24 -5.52 6.33
CA SER A 49 7.85 -4.51 7.21
C SER A 49 9.27 -4.16 6.76
N ARG A 50 10.10 -5.18 6.51
CA ARG A 50 11.49 -4.99 6.03
C ARG A 50 11.56 -4.34 4.65
N TRP A 51 10.65 -4.68 3.73
CA TRP A 51 10.60 -4.04 2.41
C TRP A 51 10.19 -2.57 2.51
N ALA A 52 9.18 -2.23 3.31
CA ALA A 52 8.82 -0.85 3.55
C ALA A 52 9.96 -0.05 4.17
N GLN A 53 10.64 -0.61 5.16
CA GLN A 53 11.83 -0.01 5.79
C GLN A 53 12.96 0.19 4.79
N ALA A 54 13.33 -0.83 4.02
CA ALA A 54 14.40 -0.75 3.03
C ALA A 54 14.13 0.35 1.98
N LYS A 55 12.85 0.48 1.53
CA LYS A 55 12.42 1.55 0.61
C LYS A 55 12.59 2.93 1.24
N ALA A 56 12.17 3.12 2.50
CA ALA A 56 12.33 4.39 3.21
C ALA A 56 13.82 4.75 3.39
N GLU A 57 14.63 3.81 3.87
CA GLU A 57 16.06 4.03 4.12
C GLU A 57 16.85 4.34 2.84
N ALA A 58 16.52 3.66 1.72
CA ALA A 58 17.18 3.91 0.45
C ALA A 58 16.99 5.35 -0.04
N VAL A 59 15.81 5.92 0.16
CA VAL A 59 15.51 7.31 -0.18
C VAL A 59 16.07 8.26 0.89
N ALA A 60 15.93 7.95 2.18
CA ALA A 60 16.45 8.77 3.27
C ALA A 60 17.98 8.91 3.26
N ARG A 61 18.72 7.92 2.72
CA ARG A 61 20.17 8.06 2.49
C ARG A 61 20.52 9.14 1.45
N ARG A 62 19.68 9.33 0.44
CA ARG A 62 19.85 10.35 -0.61
C ARG A 62 19.34 11.73 -0.20
N HIS A 63 18.41 11.75 0.77
CA HIS A 63 17.74 12.95 1.27
C HIS A 63 17.74 12.98 2.81
N PRO A 64 18.94 13.09 3.46
CA PRO A 64 19.09 12.89 4.90
C PRO A 64 18.31 13.87 5.77
N GLU A 65 18.05 15.09 5.25
CA GLU A 65 17.33 16.17 5.96
C GLU A 65 15.83 16.22 5.62
N ARG A 66 15.31 15.19 4.95
CA ARG A 66 13.91 15.13 4.56
C ARG A 66 13.20 13.95 5.22
N TRP A 67 11.95 14.16 5.56
CA TRP A 67 11.07 13.07 5.95
C TRP A 67 10.73 12.21 4.74
N VAL A 68 10.78 10.91 4.93
CA VAL A 68 10.51 9.91 3.89
C VAL A 68 9.44 8.94 4.38
N LEU A 69 8.33 8.91 3.67
CA LEU A 69 7.25 7.95 3.83
C LEU A 69 7.38 6.84 2.79
N ALA A 70 7.44 5.60 3.21
CA ALA A 70 7.38 4.44 2.34
C ALA A 70 6.30 3.46 2.78
N ALA A 71 5.84 2.63 1.87
CA ALA A 71 4.94 1.53 2.21
C ALA A 71 5.18 0.34 1.29
N ASP A 72 4.79 -0.84 1.79
CA ASP A 72 4.73 -2.06 1.00
C ASP A 72 3.46 -2.84 1.31
N THR A 73 3.00 -3.67 0.37
CA THR A 73 1.70 -4.37 0.50
C THR A 73 1.79 -5.74 -0.13
N ILE A 74 1.33 -6.74 0.59
CA ILE A 74 1.21 -8.13 0.13
C ILE A 74 -0.19 -8.66 0.39
N VAL A 75 -0.58 -9.65 -0.42
CA VAL A 75 -1.79 -10.45 -0.21
C VAL A 75 -1.38 -11.84 0.27
N VAL A 76 -2.07 -12.37 1.28
CA VAL A 76 -1.71 -13.64 1.92
C VAL A 76 -2.94 -14.52 2.09
N LEU A 77 -2.85 -15.78 1.65
CA LEU A 77 -3.85 -16.81 1.91
C LEU A 77 -3.17 -18.00 2.59
N GLY A 78 -3.48 -18.24 3.86
CA GLY A 78 -2.71 -19.18 4.68
C GLY A 78 -1.26 -18.75 4.80
N GLU A 79 -0.34 -19.56 4.30
CA GLU A 79 1.10 -19.26 4.26
C GLU A 79 1.57 -18.70 2.90
N THR A 80 0.71 -18.73 1.89
CA THR A 80 1.06 -18.31 0.52
C THR A 80 0.97 -16.80 0.38
N ILE A 81 2.07 -16.19 -0.07
CA ILE A 81 2.14 -14.76 -0.39
C ILE A 81 1.93 -14.59 -1.89
N PHE A 82 0.97 -13.76 -2.26
CA PHE A 82 0.70 -13.37 -3.65
C PHE A 82 1.25 -11.97 -3.91
N GLY A 83 2.30 -11.90 -4.71
CA GLY A 83 2.84 -10.65 -5.24
C GLY A 83 2.06 -10.15 -6.46
N LYS A 84 2.70 -9.29 -7.25
CA LYS A 84 2.19 -8.91 -8.57
C LYS A 84 2.38 -10.08 -9.54
N PRO A 85 1.37 -10.40 -10.36
CA PRO A 85 1.49 -11.47 -11.35
C PRO A 85 2.46 -11.04 -12.45
N ARG A 86 3.23 -12.00 -12.98
CA ARG A 86 4.20 -11.76 -14.06
C ARG A 86 3.52 -11.77 -15.45
N HIS A 87 2.38 -12.43 -15.55
CA HIS A 87 1.60 -12.58 -16.78
C HIS A 87 0.13 -12.91 -16.45
N PRO A 88 -0.79 -12.81 -17.44
CA PRO A 88 -2.22 -13.02 -17.22
C PRO A 88 -2.59 -14.38 -16.61
N ASP A 89 -1.89 -15.46 -16.96
CA ASP A 89 -2.19 -16.81 -16.44
C ASP A 89 -1.88 -16.92 -14.94
N GLU A 90 -0.84 -16.26 -14.46
CA GLU A 90 -0.54 -16.18 -13.03
C GLU A 90 -1.64 -15.39 -12.29
N ALA A 91 -2.16 -14.33 -12.93
CA ALA A 91 -3.30 -13.57 -12.38
C ALA A 91 -4.55 -14.46 -12.27
N ARG A 92 -4.88 -15.25 -13.31
CA ARG A 92 -5.98 -16.22 -13.27
C ARG A 92 -5.82 -17.23 -12.15
N ALA A 93 -4.64 -17.84 -12.05
CA ALA A 93 -4.34 -18.83 -11.02
C ALA A 93 -4.48 -18.26 -9.61
N THR A 94 -4.05 -17.03 -9.40
CA THR A 94 -4.20 -16.31 -8.13
C THR A 94 -5.67 -16.09 -7.80
N LEU A 95 -6.46 -15.56 -8.75
CA LEU A 95 -7.88 -15.28 -8.55
C LEU A 95 -8.70 -16.55 -8.30
N HIS A 96 -8.38 -17.65 -8.97
CA HIS A 96 -8.99 -18.96 -8.67
C HIS A 96 -8.71 -19.42 -7.23
N GLN A 97 -7.50 -19.17 -6.71
CA GLN A 97 -7.17 -19.53 -5.34
C GLN A 97 -7.87 -18.65 -4.30
N LEU A 98 -8.09 -17.35 -4.61
CA LEU A 98 -8.73 -16.40 -3.71
C LEU A 98 -10.26 -16.47 -3.75
N GLY A 99 -10.86 -16.92 -4.86
CA GLY A 99 -12.31 -17.00 -5.05
C GLY A 99 -13.03 -17.79 -3.96
N GLY A 100 -14.10 -17.23 -3.39
CA GLY A 100 -14.88 -17.81 -2.30
C GLY A 100 -14.15 -17.89 -0.96
N ARG A 101 -12.97 -17.29 -0.81
CA ARG A 101 -12.15 -17.39 0.41
C ARG A 101 -11.90 -16.03 1.04
N THR A 102 -11.56 -16.07 2.33
CA THR A 102 -11.03 -14.93 3.06
C THR A 102 -9.51 -14.99 3.05
N HIS A 103 -8.89 -13.91 2.59
CA HIS A 103 -7.45 -13.71 2.58
C HIS A 103 -7.08 -12.44 3.35
N GLN A 104 -5.80 -12.24 3.62
CA GLN A 104 -5.30 -11.05 4.30
C GLN A 104 -4.56 -10.15 3.33
N VAL A 105 -4.81 -8.85 3.44
CA VAL A 105 -3.97 -7.80 2.88
C VAL A 105 -3.15 -7.22 4.02
N ILE A 106 -1.84 -7.32 3.90
CA ILE A 106 -0.91 -6.82 4.92
C ILE A 106 -0.07 -5.72 4.28
N SER A 107 -0.22 -4.49 4.80
CA SER A 107 0.65 -3.38 4.42
C SER A 107 1.53 -2.98 5.59
N ALA A 108 2.76 -2.60 5.29
CA ALA A 108 3.62 -1.89 6.23
C ALA A 108 3.84 -0.46 5.75
N VAL A 109 3.78 0.49 6.65
CA VAL A 109 4.15 1.88 6.45
C VAL A 109 5.41 2.17 7.25
N CYS A 110 6.36 2.89 6.66
CA CYS A 110 7.60 3.33 7.29
C CYS A 110 7.75 4.84 7.15
N LEU A 111 8.02 5.54 8.25
CA LEU A 111 8.39 6.95 8.27
C LEU A 111 9.81 7.06 8.79
N ALA A 112 10.68 7.70 8.00
CA ALA A 112 12.10 7.84 8.29
C ALA A 112 12.57 9.29 8.13
N HIS A 113 13.53 9.70 8.95
CA HIS A 113 14.32 10.93 8.79
C HIS A 113 15.75 10.65 9.24
N ARG A 114 16.69 10.58 8.29
CA ARG A 114 18.06 10.13 8.61
C ARG A 114 18.80 11.09 9.52
N GLY A 115 18.77 12.38 9.25
CA GLY A 115 19.47 13.38 10.06
C GLY A 115 18.97 13.48 11.49
N ARG A 116 17.71 13.12 11.73
CA ARG A 116 17.11 13.06 13.09
C ARG A 116 17.20 11.67 13.73
N GLY A 117 17.79 10.68 13.07
CA GLY A 117 17.84 9.29 13.56
C GLY A 117 16.46 8.64 13.73
N HIS A 118 15.43 9.14 12.99
CA HIS A 118 14.08 8.64 13.14
C HIS A 118 13.79 7.52 12.14
N LEU A 119 13.28 6.42 12.66
CA LEU A 119 12.79 5.29 11.88
C LEU A 119 11.64 4.63 12.62
N ARG A 120 10.47 4.63 12.02
CA ARG A 120 9.27 3.99 12.58
C ARG A 120 8.57 3.17 11.52
N VAL A 121 8.26 1.91 11.85
CA VAL A 121 7.54 0.99 10.97
C VAL A 121 6.29 0.48 11.69
N LYS A 122 5.17 0.36 10.97
CA LYS A 122 3.95 -0.28 11.46
C LYS A 122 3.36 -1.15 10.38
N THR A 123 2.90 -2.32 10.77
CA THR A 123 2.17 -3.25 9.92
C THR A 123 0.68 -3.20 10.25
N VAL A 124 -0.15 -3.16 9.23
CA VAL A 124 -1.62 -3.18 9.32
C VAL A 124 -2.14 -4.35 8.51
N ARG A 125 -3.10 -5.10 9.08
CA ARG A 125 -3.76 -6.25 8.45
C ARG A 125 -5.22 -5.94 8.23
N THR A 126 -5.75 -6.43 7.10
CA THR A 126 -7.17 -6.34 6.76
C THR A 126 -7.58 -7.66 6.13
N GLU A 127 -8.65 -8.24 6.58
CA GLU A 127 -9.24 -9.41 5.97
C GLU A 127 -10.15 -8.98 4.82
N VAL A 128 -10.02 -9.67 3.70
CA VAL A 128 -10.84 -9.47 2.51
C VAL A 128 -11.46 -10.80 2.12
N ARG A 129 -12.79 -10.82 2.05
CA ARG A 129 -13.54 -11.97 1.57
C ARG A 129 -13.94 -11.76 0.12
N PHE A 130 -13.59 -12.71 -0.71
CA PHE A 130 -14.09 -12.77 -2.09
C PHE A 130 -15.38 -13.56 -2.17
N LYS A 131 -16.30 -13.12 -3.03
CA LYS A 131 -17.41 -13.95 -3.47
C LYS A 131 -16.90 -15.18 -4.22
N GLN A 132 -17.74 -16.17 -4.42
CA GLN A 132 -17.42 -17.25 -5.34
C GLN A 132 -17.27 -16.68 -6.75
N LEU A 133 -16.16 -17.01 -7.43
CA LEU A 133 -15.82 -16.51 -8.76
C LEU A 133 -16.02 -17.61 -9.80
N ALA A 134 -16.77 -17.30 -10.87
CA ALA A 134 -16.83 -18.16 -12.05
C ALA A 134 -15.61 -17.96 -12.92
N ALA A 135 -15.19 -19.00 -13.65
CA ALA A 135 -14.03 -18.90 -14.56
C ALA A 135 -14.19 -17.75 -15.59
N ALA A 136 -15.39 -17.59 -16.15
CA ALA A 136 -15.67 -16.52 -17.09
C ALA A 136 -15.52 -15.11 -16.48
N GLU A 137 -15.85 -14.91 -15.19
CA GLU A 137 -15.63 -13.64 -14.49
C GLU A 137 -14.15 -13.34 -14.30
N ILE A 138 -13.36 -14.37 -13.94
CA ILE A 138 -11.91 -14.26 -13.81
C ILE A 138 -11.29 -13.89 -15.16
N ASP A 139 -11.68 -14.57 -16.25
CA ASP A 139 -11.16 -14.30 -17.57
C ASP A 139 -11.50 -12.88 -18.05
N ALA A 140 -12.75 -12.45 -17.86
CA ALA A 140 -13.19 -11.10 -18.18
C ALA A 140 -12.40 -10.04 -17.41
N TYR A 141 -12.19 -10.25 -16.10
CA TYR A 141 -11.43 -9.31 -15.29
C TYR A 141 -9.95 -9.28 -15.66
N VAL A 142 -9.33 -10.42 -15.92
CA VAL A 142 -7.92 -10.46 -16.35
C VAL A 142 -7.72 -9.82 -17.72
N ALA A 143 -8.70 -9.93 -18.63
CA ALA A 143 -8.66 -9.29 -19.94
C ALA A 143 -8.64 -7.76 -19.88
N THR A 144 -9.10 -7.15 -18.77
CA THR A 144 -9.01 -5.68 -18.56
C THR A 144 -7.58 -5.17 -18.37
N GLY A 145 -6.63 -6.05 -18.04
CA GLY A 145 -5.26 -5.69 -17.66
C GLY A 145 -5.13 -5.11 -16.25
N GLU A 146 -6.23 -4.78 -15.57
CA GLU A 146 -6.22 -4.20 -14.22
C GLU A 146 -5.48 -5.04 -13.17
N PRO A 147 -5.51 -6.39 -13.19
CA PRO A 147 -4.80 -7.24 -12.23
C PRO A 147 -3.29 -7.13 -12.24
N LEU A 148 -2.68 -6.78 -13.38
CA LEU A 148 -1.27 -7.06 -13.66
C LEU A 148 -0.26 -6.23 -12.85
N ASP A 149 -0.68 -5.10 -12.29
CA ASP A 149 0.17 -4.25 -11.45
C ASP A 149 -0.10 -4.37 -9.94
N LYS A 150 -0.92 -5.36 -9.53
CA LYS A 150 -1.45 -5.45 -8.18
C LYS A 150 -1.06 -6.75 -7.48
N ALA A 151 -0.62 -6.64 -6.21
CA ALA A 151 -0.46 -7.81 -5.35
C ALA A 151 -1.80 -8.55 -5.20
N GLY A 152 -1.77 -9.88 -5.31
CA GLY A 152 -2.98 -10.69 -5.28
C GLY A 152 -3.85 -10.59 -6.52
N SER A 153 -3.37 -9.92 -7.57
CA SER A 153 -4.03 -9.83 -8.88
C SER A 153 -5.42 -9.19 -8.84
N TYR A 154 -5.67 -8.23 -7.93
CA TYR A 154 -6.93 -7.47 -7.93
C TYR A 154 -6.77 -6.07 -7.34
N GLY A 155 -7.71 -5.18 -7.69
CA GLY A 155 -7.85 -3.85 -7.13
C GLY A 155 -9.24 -3.62 -6.53
N ILE A 156 -9.31 -3.23 -5.26
CA ILE A 156 -10.59 -2.93 -4.61
C ILE A 156 -11.23 -1.61 -5.08
N GLN A 157 -10.46 -0.74 -5.74
CA GLN A 157 -10.93 0.56 -6.22
C GLN A 157 -11.51 0.52 -7.63
N GLY A 158 -11.09 -0.41 -8.47
CA GLY A 158 -11.48 -0.48 -9.88
C GLY A 158 -12.55 -1.52 -10.14
N GLN A 159 -12.45 -2.17 -11.30
CA GLN A 159 -13.37 -3.23 -11.70
C GLN A 159 -13.30 -4.44 -10.78
N GLY A 160 -12.13 -4.70 -10.14
CA GLY A 160 -11.96 -5.75 -9.15
C GLY A 160 -12.77 -5.55 -7.85
N ALA A 161 -13.41 -4.41 -7.64
CA ALA A 161 -14.31 -4.20 -6.52
C ALA A 161 -15.47 -5.23 -6.50
N VAL A 162 -15.95 -5.68 -7.67
CA VAL A 162 -17.04 -6.65 -7.78
C VAL A 162 -16.66 -8.06 -7.27
N LEU A 163 -15.36 -8.33 -7.11
CA LEU A 163 -14.86 -9.61 -6.59
C LEU A 163 -14.97 -9.70 -5.07
N VAL A 164 -15.02 -8.53 -4.40
CA VAL A 164 -14.99 -8.41 -2.94
C VAL A 164 -16.40 -8.45 -2.37
N GLU A 165 -16.66 -9.44 -1.52
CA GLU A 165 -17.92 -9.59 -0.79
C GLU A 165 -17.92 -8.72 0.48
N SER A 166 -16.80 -8.73 1.23
CA SER A 166 -16.66 -7.94 2.46
C SER A 166 -15.20 -7.69 2.82
N ILE A 167 -14.98 -6.69 3.66
CA ILE A 167 -13.69 -6.41 4.29
C ILE A 167 -13.88 -6.27 5.81
N HIS A 168 -12.91 -6.75 6.58
CA HIS A 168 -12.82 -6.52 8.01
C HIS A 168 -11.47 -5.87 8.33
N GLY A 169 -11.49 -4.57 8.61
CA GLY A 169 -10.31 -3.73 8.83
C GLY A 169 -10.31 -2.44 8.00
N SER A 170 -9.15 -2.02 7.55
CA SER A 170 -8.94 -0.73 6.86
C SER A 170 -9.04 -0.88 5.34
N TYR A 171 -10.00 -0.19 4.73
CA TYR A 171 -10.12 -0.08 3.27
C TYR A 171 -8.85 0.49 2.63
N THR A 172 -8.29 1.57 3.20
CA THR A 172 -7.10 2.22 2.66
C THR A 172 -5.85 1.35 2.79
N ASN A 173 -5.82 0.44 3.78
CA ASN A 173 -4.81 -0.61 3.86
C ASN A 173 -4.90 -1.56 2.66
N VAL A 174 -6.11 -1.98 2.25
CA VAL A 174 -6.31 -2.84 1.07
C VAL A 174 -5.90 -2.13 -0.21
N VAL A 175 -6.15 -0.82 -0.32
CA VAL A 175 -5.66 0.00 -1.45
C VAL A 175 -4.13 0.07 -1.50
N GLY A 176 -3.46 -0.03 -0.33
CA GLY A 176 -2.01 -0.13 -0.23
C GLY A 176 -1.30 0.90 0.64
N LEU A 177 -2.07 1.74 1.37
CA LEU A 177 -1.52 2.68 2.36
C LEU A 177 -2.52 2.85 3.52
N PRO A 178 -2.21 2.40 4.74
CA PRO A 178 -3.07 2.58 5.91
C PRO A 178 -3.07 4.06 6.33
N LEU A 179 -4.06 4.83 5.85
CA LEU A 179 -4.10 6.28 6.01
C LEU A 179 -4.26 6.72 7.47
N ALA A 180 -5.00 6.01 8.30
CA ALA A 180 -5.19 6.38 9.70
C ALA A 180 -3.85 6.44 10.45
N GLU A 181 -3.02 5.42 10.28
CA GLU A 181 -1.68 5.35 10.86
C GLU A 181 -0.74 6.37 10.23
N THR A 182 -0.79 6.48 8.90
CA THR A 182 0.06 7.41 8.14
C THR A 182 -0.20 8.86 8.57
N VAL A 183 -1.45 9.30 8.58
CA VAL A 183 -1.85 10.65 8.96
C VAL A 183 -1.52 10.92 10.43
N GLY A 184 -1.80 9.96 11.32
CA GLY A 184 -1.46 10.07 12.72
C GLY A 184 0.04 10.30 12.95
N TRP A 185 0.91 9.64 12.19
CA TRP A 185 2.36 9.83 12.31
C TRP A 185 2.83 11.15 11.71
N LEU A 186 2.32 11.53 10.53
CA LEU A 186 2.66 12.81 9.92
C LEU A 186 2.25 13.99 10.82
N ALA A 187 1.05 13.92 11.43
CA ALA A 187 0.59 14.92 12.38
C ALA A 187 1.43 14.94 13.67
N HIS A 188 1.77 13.78 14.22
CA HIS A 188 2.60 13.66 15.42
C HIS A 188 4.01 14.25 15.24
N GLN A 189 4.56 14.17 14.02
CA GLN A 189 5.85 14.78 13.68
C GLN A 189 5.73 16.26 13.25
N GLY A 190 4.53 16.82 13.27
CA GLY A 190 4.30 18.22 12.88
C GLY A 190 4.41 18.48 11.37
N LEU A 191 4.34 17.45 10.54
CA LEU A 191 4.42 17.61 9.07
C LEU A 191 3.10 18.09 8.47
N ILE A 192 2.00 17.78 9.12
CA ILE A 192 0.66 18.17 8.70
C ILE A 192 -0.18 18.62 9.91
N ALA A 193 -1.18 19.43 9.64
CA ALA A 193 -2.20 19.81 10.62
C ALA A 193 -3.59 19.78 9.98
N PRO A 194 -4.68 19.67 10.78
CA PRO A 194 -6.02 19.90 10.28
C PRO A 194 -6.13 21.31 9.68
N GLY A 195 -6.65 21.42 8.46
CA GLY A 195 -6.93 22.72 7.84
C GLY A 195 -8.16 23.37 8.49
N SER A 196 -8.13 24.68 8.68
CA SER A 196 -9.29 25.44 9.16
C SER A 196 -10.43 25.39 8.13
N PRO A 197 -11.69 25.27 8.54
CA PRO A 197 -12.82 25.45 7.63
C PRO A 197 -12.82 26.90 7.16
N GLY A 198 -12.50 27.15 5.88
CA GLY A 198 -12.56 28.49 5.29
C GLY A 198 -11.34 28.97 4.51
N SER A 199 -10.30 28.17 4.32
CA SER A 199 -9.12 28.59 3.54
C SER A 199 -9.11 28.14 2.07
N ASN A 200 -10.28 28.01 1.45
CA ASN A 200 -10.40 27.90 0.00
C ASN A 200 -10.92 29.24 -0.53
N GLY A 201 -10.01 30.14 -0.87
CA GLY A 201 -10.23 31.29 -1.72
C GLY A 201 -9.60 31.01 -3.06
#